data_df09fdec0d0cdc672600baef390e8293
#
_entry.id   df09fdec0d0cdc672600baef390e8293
#
_cell.length_a   1.000
_cell.length_b   1.000
_cell.length_c   1.000
_cell.angle_alpha   90.00
_cell.angle_beta   90.00
_cell.angle_gamma   90.00
#
_symmetry.space_group_name_H-M   'P 1'
#
loop_
_entity.id
_entity.type
_entity.pdbx_description
1 polymer ?
#
loop_
_entity_poly.entity_id
_entity_poly.type
_entity_poly.pdbx_seq_one_letter_code
_entity_poly.pdbx_strand_id
1 'polypeptide(L)' 'MAGVFGKIIAIGTLSALTYHILGGVRHMVMDMGYWEELDSGNISAKAIIALWIILTIVLGVVLW' A
#
# COMPACT_ATOMS: atom_id res chain seq x y z
N MET A 1 1.10 -22.85 -14.41
CA MET A 1 0.54 -21.58 -13.91
C MET A 1 -0.90 -21.41 -14.38
N ALA A 2 -1.71 -20.82 -13.54
CA ALA A 2 -3.12 -20.60 -13.86
C ALA A 2 -3.36 -19.45 -14.85
N GLY A 3 -2.34 -18.90 -15.48
CA GLY A 3 -2.48 -17.85 -16.46
C GLY A 3 -3.05 -16.56 -15.86
N VAL A 4 -4.11 -16.05 -16.49
CA VAL A 4 -4.76 -14.81 -16.03
C VAL A 4 -5.25 -14.91 -14.59
N PHE A 5 -5.82 -16.05 -14.22
CA PHE A 5 -6.33 -16.26 -12.88
C PHE A 5 -5.21 -16.21 -11.84
N GLY A 6 -4.08 -16.87 -12.12
CA GLY A 6 -2.91 -16.82 -11.24
C GLY A 6 -2.32 -15.43 -11.13
N LYS A 7 -2.29 -14.68 -12.23
CA LYS A 7 -1.83 -13.29 -12.22
C LYS A 7 -2.71 -12.40 -11.35
N ILE A 8 -4.02 -12.53 -11.45
CA ILE A 8 -4.96 -11.76 -10.64
C ILE A 8 -4.75 -12.04 -9.16
N ILE A 9 -4.63 -13.31 -8.79
CA ILE A 9 -4.38 -13.71 -7.40
C ILE A 9 -3.05 -13.13 -6.90
N ALA A 10 -1.99 -13.24 -7.69
CA ALA A 10 -0.67 -12.74 -7.31
C ALA A 10 -0.68 -11.22 -7.11
N ILE A 11 -1.26 -10.48 -8.05
CA ILE A 11 -1.36 -9.02 -7.96
C ILE A 11 -2.20 -8.62 -6.76
N GLY A 12 -3.35 -9.27 -6.57
CA GLY A 12 -4.22 -9.00 -5.43
C GLY A 12 -3.54 -9.23 -4.09
N THR A 13 -2.84 -10.34 -3.96
CA THR A 13 -2.11 -10.69 -2.74
C THR A 13 -0.98 -9.70 -2.47
N LEU A 14 -0.19 -9.37 -3.48
CA LEU A 14 0.91 -8.42 -3.34
C LEU A 14 0.40 -7.01 -3.03
N SER A 15 -0.71 -6.60 -3.64
CA SER A 15 -1.32 -5.31 -3.37
C SER A 15 -1.80 -5.21 -1.93
N ALA A 16 -2.46 -6.26 -1.43
CA ALA A 16 -2.92 -6.31 -0.05
C ALA A 16 -1.74 -6.27 0.92
N LEU A 17 -0.68 -7.02 0.63
CA LEU A 17 0.53 -7.04 1.45
C LEU A 17 1.21 -5.68 1.45
N THR A 18 1.31 -5.05 0.29
CA THR A 18 1.89 -3.70 0.17
C THR A 18 1.12 -2.69 1.02
N TYR A 19 -0.20 -2.71 0.94
CA TYR A 19 -1.03 -1.84 1.76
C TYR A 19 -0.80 -2.09 3.25
N HIS A 20 -0.70 -3.34 3.65
CA HIS A 20 -0.47 -3.71 5.04
C HIS A 20 0.89 -3.20 5.53
N ILE A 21 1.93 -3.32 4.72
CA ILE A 21 3.27 -2.82 5.05
C ILE A 21 3.24 -1.29 5.19
N LEU A 22 2.63 -0.61 4.24
CA LEU A 22 2.54 0.86 4.29
C LEU A 22 1.75 1.33 5.51
N GLY A 23 0.64 0.66 5.82
CA GLY A 23 -0.15 0.97 7.00
C GLY A 23 0.62 0.71 8.29
N GLY A 24 1.41 -0.36 8.33
CA GLY A 24 2.26 -0.68 9.47
C GLY A 24 3.35 0.36 9.69
N VAL A 25 4.00 0.79 8.62
CA VAL A 25 5.01 1.85 8.71
C VAL A 25 4.40 3.15 9.22
N ARG A 26 3.23 3.53 8.69
CA ARG A 26 2.51 4.71 9.16
C ARG A 26 2.19 4.62 10.65
N HIS A 27 1.73 3.46 11.09
CA HIS A 27 1.40 3.22 12.48
C HIS A 27 2.63 3.36 13.38
N MET A 28 3.76 2.81 12.95
CA MET A 28 5.02 2.93 13.69
C MET A 28 5.46 4.39 13.80
N VAL A 29 5.34 5.15 12.72
CA VAL A 29 5.69 6.58 12.75
C VAL A 29 4.79 7.34 13.72
N MET A 30 3.50 7.02 13.75
CA MET A 30 2.56 7.63 14.70
C MET A 30 2.91 7.27 16.14
N ASP A 31 3.33 6.05 16.40
CA ASP A 31 3.77 5.62 17.73
C ASP A 31 5.00 6.39 18.21
N MET A 32 5.82 6.85 17.27
CA MET A 32 7.00 7.67 17.58
C MET A 32 6.67 9.15 17.80
N GLY A 33 5.39 9.52 17.73
CA GLY A 33 4.93 10.89 17.96
C GLY A 33 4.83 11.74 16.71
N TYR A 34 5.04 11.14 15.53
CA TYR A 34 4.87 11.84 14.26
C TYR A 34 3.49 11.55 13.70
N TRP A 35 2.94 12.50 12.93
CA TRP A 35 1.65 12.36 12.25
C TRP A 35 0.47 12.14 13.21
N GLU A 36 0.62 12.48 14.48
CA GLU A 36 -0.46 12.37 15.47
C GLU A 36 -1.49 13.48 15.34
N GLU A 37 -1.09 14.63 14.81
CA GLU A 37 -2.01 15.74 14.59
C GLU A 37 -3.02 15.38 13.50
N LEU A 38 -4.24 15.89 13.65
CA LEU A 38 -5.31 15.56 12.73
C LEU A 38 -4.96 15.87 11.26
N ASP A 39 -4.41 17.06 11.02
CA ASP A 39 -4.03 17.46 9.66
C ASP A 39 -2.91 16.61 9.11
N SER A 40 -1.85 16.40 9.89
CA SER A 40 -0.73 15.54 9.49
C SER A 40 -1.18 14.10 9.29
N GLY A 41 -2.08 13.60 10.14
CA GLY A 41 -2.63 12.26 10.01
C GLY A 41 -3.41 12.10 8.71
N ASN A 42 -4.23 13.09 8.35
CA ASN A 42 -4.99 13.06 7.10
C ASN A 42 -4.08 13.11 5.89
N ILE A 43 -3.06 13.96 5.90
CA ILE A 43 -2.09 14.06 4.81
C ILE A 43 -1.32 12.75 4.66
N SER A 44 -0.88 12.16 5.78
CA SER A 44 -0.15 10.90 5.73
C SER A 44 -1.02 9.76 5.21
N ALA A 45 -2.30 9.71 5.59
CA ALA A 45 -3.22 8.70 5.09
C ALA A 45 -3.39 8.81 3.58
N LYS A 46 -3.58 10.04 3.07
CA LYS A 46 -3.69 10.27 1.64
C LYS A 46 -2.41 9.90 0.90
N ALA A 47 -1.25 10.23 1.47
CA ALA A 47 0.04 9.89 0.90
C ALA A 47 0.23 8.38 0.81
N ILE A 48 -0.14 7.64 1.84
CA ILE A 48 -0.06 6.17 1.86
C ILE A 48 -0.96 5.56 0.79
N ILE A 49 -2.19 6.06 0.68
CA ILE A 49 -3.13 5.56 -0.33
C ILE A 49 -2.61 5.84 -1.73
N ALA A 50 -2.10 7.04 -1.99
CA ALA A 50 -1.53 7.40 -3.28
C ALA A 50 -0.34 6.51 -3.63
N LEU A 51 0.55 6.29 -2.68
CA LEU A 51 1.70 5.42 -2.85
C LEU A 51 1.28 3.97 -3.12
N TRP A 52 0.29 3.49 -2.38
CA TRP A 52 -0.25 2.14 -2.58
C TRP A 52 -0.82 1.98 -4.00
N ILE A 53 -1.59 2.96 -4.48
CA ILE A 53 -2.16 2.92 -5.83
C ILE A 53 -1.04 2.87 -6.88
N ILE A 54 -0.02 3.71 -6.73
CA ILE A 54 1.12 3.75 -7.66
C ILE A 54 1.84 2.41 -7.66
N LEU A 55 2.13 1.85 -6.49
CA LEU A 55 2.82 0.58 -6.37
C LEU A 55 1.99 -0.57 -6.95
N THR A 56 0.67 -0.54 -6.75
CA THR A 56 -0.24 -1.54 -7.31
C THR A 56 -0.23 -1.49 -8.84
N ILE A 57 -0.25 -0.30 -9.42
CA ILE A 57 -0.19 -0.13 -10.88
C ILE A 57 1.14 -0.66 -11.41
N VAL A 58 2.25 -0.32 -10.75
CA VAL A 58 3.58 -0.79 -11.15
C VAL A 58 3.64 -2.32 -11.09
N LEU A 59 3.15 -2.92 -10.02
CA LEU A 59 3.10 -4.38 -9.88
C LEU A 59 2.27 -5.01 -10.99
N GLY A 60 1.12 -4.42 -11.29
CA GLY A 60 0.28 -4.90 -12.37
C GLY A 60 0.98 -4.89 -13.72
N VAL A 61 1.69 -3.82 -14.02
CA VAL A 61 2.43 -3.71 -15.29
C VAL A 61 3.58 -4.69 -15.34
N VAL A 62 4.33 -4.82 -14.26
CA VAL A 62 5.53 -5.69 -14.22
C VAL A 62 5.14 -7.16 -14.25
N LEU A 63 4.10 -7.56 -13.51
CA LEU A 63 3.69 -8.96 -13.40
C LEU A 63 2.80 -9.40 -14.56
N TRP A 64 2.09 -8.48 -15.19
CA TRP A 64 1.23 -8.83 -16.31
C TRP A 64 2.01 -8.93 -17.59
#